data_51ab6dabb17ed146efa1731754b7ede5
#
_entry.id   51ab6dabb17ed146efa1731754b7ede5
#
_cell.length_a   1.000
_cell.length_b   1.000
_cell.length_c   1.000
_cell.angle_alpha   90.00
_cell.angle_beta   90.00
_cell.angle_gamma   90.00
#
_symmetry.space_group_name_H-M   'P 1'
#
loop_
_entity.id
_entity.type
_entity.pdbx_description
1 polymer ?
#
loop_
_entity_poly.entity_id
_entity_poly.type
_entity_poly.pdbx_seq_one_letter_code
_entity_poly.pdbx_strand_id
1 'polypeptide(L)'
;MTLPILGAAMTLDELEIHRNWLIDKQRDLELQSFVDAEVLSGDWSPLVDRTKKLLDGHTGRVGIHGPFWGFSIASQDPGIRAVVAQRLSQALDVSEAIGATHMVIHSPYTTWSYNNLDNNPGERERIIDYTHRTIGEAVKRAEDIGLTMVVENIEDIDPHIRNTLVDSFASPAVTVSIDTGHAHYAHGSTGGPPVDYFVHAAGNRLQHVHLQDADGYADRHWSLGEGTIRWHSVFAALARLTSNPRLIIEIKDKSKIPASAAYLASLGLAE
;
A
#
# COMPACT_ATOMS: atom_id res chain seq x y z
N MET A 1 -22.34 8.06 -12.48
CA MET A 1 -21.16 8.16 -11.59
C MET A 1 -19.96 8.35 -12.49
N THR A 2 -19.03 9.22 -12.12
CA THR A 2 -17.74 9.30 -12.81
C THR A 2 -16.92 8.08 -12.45
N LEU A 3 -16.22 7.50 -13.43
CA LEU A 3 -15.32 6.38 -13.18
C LEU A 3 -14.08 6.85 -12.38
N PRO A 4 -13.49 5.99 -11.55
CA PRO A 4 -12.28 6.35 -10.82
C PRO A 4 -11.09 6.48 -11.79
N ILE A 5 -10.22 7.44 -11.51
CA ILE A 5 -8.95 7.62 -12.22
C ILE A 5 -7.91 6.73 -11.56
N LEU A 6 -7.16 5.95 -12.36
CA LEU A 6 -6.10 5.09 -11.87
C LEU A 6 -4.78 5.86 -11.78
N GLY A 7 -4.07 5.67 -10.68
CA GLY A 7 -2.68 6.06 -10.48
C GLY A 7 -1.71 4.91 -10.73
N ALA A 8 -0.44 5.11 -10.42
CA ALA A 8 0.57 4.05 -10.51
C ALA A 8 1.71 4.20 -9.50
N ALA A 9 2.29 3.05 -9.15
CA ALA A 9 3.52 2.93 -8.38
C ALA A 9 4.72 2.88 -9.32
N MET A 10 5.66 3.80 -9.14
CA MET A 10 6.81 4.01 -10.03
C MET A 10 8.06 4.42 -9.26
N THR A 11 9.22 4.00 -9.75
CA THR A 11 10.49 4.66 -9.42
C THR A 11 10.61 6.01 -10.13
N LEU A 12 11.60 6.83 -9.78
CA LEU A 12 11.82 8.11 -10.47
C LEU A 12 12.19 7.96 -11.95
N ASP A 13 12.86 6.86 -12.31
CA ASP A 13 13.20 6.60 -13.71
C ASP A 13 11.95 6.26 -14.53
N GLU A 14 11.05 5.47 -13.96
CA GLU A 14 9.77 5.11 -14.59
C GLU A 14 8.82 6.32 -14.62
N LEU A 15 8.82 7.15 -13.58
CA LEU A 15 8.07 8.40 -13.56
C LEU A 15 8.51 9.34 -14.70
N GLU A 16 9.81 9.42 -14.99
CA GLU A 16 10.30 10.24 -16.10
C GLU A 16 9.76 9.75 -17.45
N ILE A 17 9.67 8.42 -17.64
CA ILE A 17 9.11 7.81 -18.85
C ILE A 17 7.59 8.03 -18.94
N HIS A 18 6.86 7.88 -17.82
CA HIS A 18 5.40 7.92 -17.79
C HIS A 18 4.82 9.27 -17.35
N ARG A 19 5.66 10.32 -17.24
CA ARG A 19 5.25 11.64 -16.75
C ARG A 19 4.02 12.20 -17.49
N ASN A 20 4.00 12.12 -18.79
CA ASN A 20 2.88 12.63 -19.58
C ASN A 20 1.58 11.89 -19.27
N TRP A 21 1.62 10.57 -19.13
CA TRP A 21 0.48 9.75 -18.73
C TRP A 21 -0.03 10.10 -17.33
N LEU A 22 0.88 10.38 -16.39
CA LEU A 22 0.52 10.80 -15.03
C LEU A 22 -0.19 12.15 -15.03
N ILE A 23 0.36 13.14 -15.73
CA ILE A 23 -0.14 14.53 -15.73
C ILE A 23 -1.41 14.68 -16.55
N ASP A 24 -1.60 13.94 -17.63
CA ASP A 24 -2.75 14.03 -18.53
C ASP A 24 -4.09 13.98 -17.78
N LYS A 25 -4.22 13.13 -16.77
CA LYS A 25 -5.40 13.01 -15.91
C LYS A 25 -5.15 13.39 -14.45
N GLN A 26 -4.01 14.00 -14.13
CA GLN A 26 -3.63 14.34 -12.74
C GLN A 26 -3.75 13.11 -11.81
N ARG A 27 -3.17 11.98 -12.24
CA ARG A 27 -3.30 10.68 -11.60
C ARG A 27 -2.58 10.64 -10.27
N ASP A 28 -3.07 9.82 -9.34
CA ASP A 28 -2.36 9.54 -8.10
C ASP A 28 -1.01 8.85 -8.39
N LEU A 29 0.00 9.19 -7.61
CA LEU A 29 1.35 8.63 -7.72
C LEU A 29 1.78 8.00 -6.41
N GLU A 30 2.38 6.83 -6.49
CA GLU A 30 3.19 6.26 -5.42
C GLU A 30 4.63 6.12 -5.88
N LEU A 31 5.58 6.70 -5.12
CA LEU A 31 7.00 6.60 -5.41
C LEU A 31 7.62 5.40 -4.69
N GLN A 32 8.29 4.54 -5.45
CA GLN A 32 8.99 3.36 -4.95
C GLN A 32 10.51 3.54 -4.83
N SER A 33 11.03 4.75 -5.09
CA SER A 33 12.49 5.03 -5.02
C SER A 33 13.03 5.20 -3.59
N PHE A 34 12.15 5.16 -2.57
CA PHE A 34 12.52 5.41 -1.17
C PHE A 34 12.30 4.19 -0.26
N VAL A 35 12.21 2.99 -0.84
CA VAL A 35 12.01 1.73 -0.08
C VAL A 35 13.29 1.21 0.56
N ASP A 36 14.45 1.54 -0.02
CA ASP A 36 15.72 0.96 0.37
C ASP A 36 16.34 1.69 1.58
N ALA A 37 16.83 0.89 2.53
CA ALA A 37 17.47 1.38 3.74
C ALA A 37 18.74 2.20 3.45
N GLU A 38 19.49 1.87 2.39
CA GLU A 38 20.68 2.60 1.97
C GLU A 38 20.31 3.99 1.45
N VAL A 39 19.27 4.11 0.64
CA VAL A 39 18.72 5.38 0.17
C VAL A 39 18.29 6.24 1.35
N LEU A 40 17.48 5.68 2.26
CA LEU A 40 16.96 6.41 3.43
C LEU A 40 18.06 6.85 4.42
N SER A 41 19.18 6.15 4.49
CA SER A 41 20.32 6.48 5.36
C SER A 41 21.32 7.43 4.71
N GLY A 42 21.27 7.57 3.41
CA GLY A 42 22.17 8.40 2.61
C GLY A 42 21.66 9.83 2.44
N ASP A 43 22.29 10.55 1.51
CA ASP A 43 21.79 11.84 1.05
C ASP A 43 20.74 11.64 -0.05
N TRP A 44 19.48 11.70 0.34
CA TRP A 44 18.35 11.59 -0.59
C TRP A 44 17.89 12.94 -1.20
N SER A 45 18.57 14.05 -0.83
CA SER A 45 18.21 15.39 -1.36
C SER A 45 18.17 15.45 -2.89
N PRO A 46 19.12 14.83 -3.65
CA PRO A 46 19.06 14.86 -5.11
C PRO A 46 17.82 14.13 -5.67
N LEU A 47 17.35 13.07 -4.99
CA LEU A 47 16.14 12.35 -5.40
C LEU A 47 14.88 13.19 -5.13
N VAL A 48 14.82 13.91 -4.02
CA VAL A 48 13.75 14.87 -3.69
C VAL A 48 13.69 16.00 -4.71
N ASP A 49 14.84 16.58 -5.07
CA ASP A 49 14.92 17.64 -6.08
C ASP A 49 14.44 17.15 -7.46
N ARG A 50 14.87 15.93 -7.85
CA ARG A 50 14.39 15.28 -9.08
C ARG A 50 12.88 15.02 -9.02
N THR A 51 12.36 14.54 -7.89
CA THR A 51 10.94 14.33 -7.67
C THR A 51 10.16 15.62 -7.91
N LYS A 52 10.53 16.70 -7.25
CA LYS A 52 9.86 18.01 -7.39
C LYS A 52 9.87 18.52 -8.83
N LYS A 53 10.99 18.34 -9.53
CA LYS A 53 11.11 18.71 -10.96
C LYS A 53 10.20 17.88 -11.86
N LEU A 54 10.12 16.55 -11.63
CA LEU A 54 9.26 15.67 -12.42
C LEU A 54 7.78 15.91 -12.16
N LEU A 55 7.44 16.36 -10.95
CA LEU A 55 6.06 16.67 -10.53
C LEU A 55 5.63 18.11 -10.82
N ASP A 56 6.46 18.92 -11.50
CA ASP A 56 6.06 20.27 -11.89
C ASP A 56 4.79 20.22 -12.78
N GLY A 57 3.72 20.94 -12.36
CA GLY A 57 2.40 20.92 -12.98
C GLY A 57 1.51 19.73 -12.59
N HIS A 58 1.97 18.81 -11.73
CA HIS A 58 1.15 17.72 -11.18
C HIS A 58 0.36 18.20 -9.96
N THR A 59 -0.94 17.88 -9.92
CA THR A 59 -1.86 18.24 -8.83
C THR A 59 -2.58 17.03 -8.22
N GLY A 60 -2.31 15.83 -8.72
CA GLY A 60 -2.80 14.57 -8.13
C GLY A 60 -2.17 14.28 -6.77
N ARG A 61 -2.71 13.30 -6.06
CA ARG A 61 -2.18 12.92 -4.75
C ARG A 61 -0.85 12.18 -4.93
N VAL A 62 0.14 12.49 -4.09
CA VAL A 62 1.46 11.84 -4.08
C VAL A 62 1.62 11.06 -2.79
N GLY A 63 2.24 9.91 -2.87
CA GLY A 63 2.64 9.09 -1.74
C GLY A 63 3.94 8.35 -2.02
N ILE A 64 4.37 7.58 -1.04
CA ILE A 64 5.52 6.68 -1.16
C ILE A 64 5.14 5.27 -0.72
N HIS A 65 5.80 4.27 -1.28
CA HIS A 65 5.95 2.99 -0.61
C HIS A 65 7.00 3.16 0.50
N GLY A 66 6.64 2.85 1.74
CA GLY A 66 7.57 2.87 2.86
C GLY A 66 8.56 1.71 2.81
N PRO A 67 9.60 1.73 3.64
CA PRO A 67 10.56 0.64 3.73
C PRO A 67 9.91 -0.61 4.33
N PHE A 68 10.25 -1.79 3.78
CA PHE A 68 9.68 -3.06 4.23
C PHE A 68 10.69 -4.22 4.20
N TRP A 69 11.81 -4.09 3.49
CA TRP A 69 12.76 -5.18 3.32
C TRP A 69 13.37 -5.65 4.63
N GLY A 70 13.19 -6.92 4.93
CA GLY A 70 13.87 -7.61 6.03
C GLY A 70 13.36 -7.33 7.44
N PHE A 71 12.20 -6.67 7.63
CA PHE A 71 11.66 -6.41 8.95
C PHE A 71 10.14 -6.54 9.07
N SER A 72 9.66 -6.62 10.31
CA SER A 72 8.24 -6.59 10.64
C SER A 72 7.95 -5.49 11.66
N ILE A 73 6.83 -4.79 11.47
CA ILE A 73 6.36 -3.77 12.42
C ILE A 73 5.91 -4.35 13.78
N ALA A 74 5.81 -5.68 13.91
CA ALA A 74 5.48 -6.38 15.15
C ALA A 74 6.60 -7.30 15.65
N SER A 75 7.87 -6.99 15.37
CA SER A 75 9.00 -7.79 15.84
C SER A 75 9.00 -7.90 17.37
N GLN A 76 9.28 -9.11 17.87
CA GLN A 76 9.46 -9.35 19.32
C GLN A 76 10.78 -8.77 19.82
N ASP A 77 11.81 -8.69 18.97
CA ASP A 77 13.11 -8.15 19.32
C ASP A 77 13.08 -6.61 19.37
N PRO A 78 13.43 -6.01 20.54
CA PRO A 78 13.43 -4.54 20.68
C PRO A 78 14.47 -3.85 19.79
N GLY A 79 15.60 -4.52 19.47
CA GLY A 79 16.62 -3.99 18.57
C GLY A 79 16.10 -3.87 17.13
N ILE A 80 15.38 -4.91 16.66
CA ILE A 80 14.74 -4.86 15.35
C ILE A 80 13.65 -3.77 15.33
N ARG A 81 12.81 -3.67 16.37
CA ARG A 81 11.82 -2.58 16.45
C ARG A 81 12.44 -1.20 16.38
N ALA A 82 13.59 -0.98 17.05
CA ALA A 82 14.29 0.29 16.97
C ALA A 82 14.76 0.63 15.56
N VAL A 83 15.29 -0.35 14.82
CA VAL A 83 15.68 -0.18 13.41
C VAL A 83 14.45 0.14 12.54
N VAL A 84 13.35 -0.59 12.71
CA VAL A 84 12.10 -0.33 11.96
C VAL A 84 11.58 1.08 12.23
N ALA A 85 11.51 1.51 13.48
CA ALA A 85 11.07 2.86 13.86
C ALA A 85 11.98 3.93 13.22
N GLN A 86 13.29 3.72 13.21
CA GLN A 86 14.25 4.62 12.55
C GLN A 86 13.98 4.71 11.04
N ARG A 87 13.78 3.58 10.35
CA ARG A 87 13.51 3.57 8.92
C ARG A 87 12.21 4.27 8.56
N LEU A 88 11.16 4.06 9.34
CA LEU A 88 9.88 4.76 9.16
C LEU A 88 10.03 6.27 9.40
N SER A 89 10.81 6.68 10.41
CA SER A 89 11.10 8.11 10.63
C SER A 89 11.81 8.74 9.42
N GLN A 90 12.82 8.06 8.86
CA GLN A 90 13.53 8.53 7.65
C GLN A 90 12.59 8.61 6.43
N ALA A 91 11.68 7.64 6.28
CA ALA A 91 10.69 7.68 5.21
C ALA A 91 9.68 8.82 5.39
N LEU A 92 9.33 9.16 6.63
CA LEU A 92 8.51 10.34 6.92
C LEU A 92 9.23 11.66 6.63
N ASP A 93 10.57 11.74 6.84
CA ASP A 93 11.38 12.90 6.44
C ASP A 93 11.30 13.14 4.92
N VAL A 94 11.45 12.07 4.14
CA VAL A 94 11.29 12.12 2.69
C VAL A 94 9.86 12.50 2.30
N SER A 95 8.87 11.89 2.91
CA SER A 95 7.44 12.16 2.64
C SER A 95 7.10 13.63 2.83
N GLU A 96 7.54 14.22 3.93
CA GLU A 96 7.37 15.64 4.22
C GLU A 96 8.08 16.51 3.17
N ALA A 97 9.32 16.15 2.81
CA ALA A 97 10.11 16.90 1.83
C ALA A 97 9.50 16.94 0.43
N ILE A 98 8.78 15.89 0.00
CA ILE A 98 8.12 15.85 -1.31
C ILE A 98 6.63 16.20 -1.25
N GLY A 99 6.07 16.47 -0.07
CA GLY A 99 4.65 16.75 0.12
C GLY A 99 3.76 15.52 -0.07
N ALA A 100 4.26 14.32 0.25
CA ALA A 100 3.48 13.09 0.19
C ALA A 100 2.37 13.09 1.25
N THR A 101 1.21 12.55 0.88
CA THR A 101 0.02 12.49 1.74
C THR A 101 -0.33 11.07 2.19
N HIS A 102 0.40 10.06 1.71
CA HIS A 102 0.29 8.69 2.22
C HIS A 102 1.63 7.95 2.15
N MET A 103 1.77 6.92 2.98
CA MET A 103 2.88 5.98 2.98
C MET A 103 2.35 4.58 3.19
N VAL A 104 2.66 3.66 2.27
CA VAL A 104 2.33 2.24 2.41
C VAL A 104 3.29 1.58 3.38
N ILE A 105 2.78 0.78 4.31
CA ILE A 105 3.54 -0.09 5.19
C ILE A 105 2.93 -1.48 5.21
N HIS A 106 3.75 -2.50 5.39
CA HIS A 106 3.30 -3.89 5.36
C HIS A 106 2.64 -4.34 6.66
N SER A 107 1.58 -5.14 6.54
CA SER A 107 0.96 -5.86 7.65
C SER A 107 1.97 -6.77 8.36
N PRO A 108 1.89 -6.93 9.68
CA PRO A 108 2.74 -7.84 10.42
C PRO A 108 2.25 -9.30 10.37
N TYR A 109 1.05 -9.55 9.84
CA TYR A 109 0.46 -10.88 9.82
C TYR A 109 0.98 -11.69 8.65
N THR A 110 1.45 -12.91 8.95
CA THR A 110 1.85 -13.90 7.96
C THR A 110 0.90 -15.08 8.01
N THR A 111 0.86 -15.91 6.95
CA THR A 111 0.11 -17.16 6.96
C THR A 111 0.49 -18.04 8.15
N TRP A 112 1.79 -18.15 8.45
CA TRP A 112 2.27 -18.93 9.59
C TRP A 112 1.76 -18.35 10.91
N SER A 113 1.93 -17.04 11.13
CA SER A 113 1.50 -16.41 12.39
C SER A 113 -0.02 -16.54 12.57
N TYR A 114 -0.80 -16.30 11.52
CA TYR A 114 -2.25 -16.41 11.57
C TYR A 114 -2.71 -17.83 11.97
N ASN A 115 -2.18 -18.86 11.31
CA ASN A 115 -2.54 -20.25 11.58
C ASN A 115 -2.15 -20.72 12.99
N ASN A 116 -1.25 -20.01 13.66
CA ASN A 116 -0.73 -20.34 14.98
C ASN A 116 -1.17 -19.35 16.09
N LEU A 117 -2.01 -18.37 15.79
CA LEU A 117 -2.45 -17.35 16.77
C LEU A 117 -3.07 -17.99 18.03
N ASP A 118 -3.87 -19.05 17.86
CA ASP A 118 -4.59 -19.67 18.97
C ASP A 118 -3.73 -20.67 19.76
N ASN A 119 -2.50 -20.97 19.30
CA ASN A 119 -1.56 -21.84 20.03
C ASN A 119 -0.97 -21.14 21.26
N ASN A 120 -0.95 -19.81 21.27
CA ASN A 120 -0.39 -19.00 22.34
C ASN A 120 -1.43 -18.00 22.86
N PRO A 121 -1.98 -18.19 24.05
CA PRO A 121 -2.90 -17.22 24.65
C PRO A 121 -2.29 -15.81 24.68
N GLY A 122 -3.05 -14.80 24.22
CA GLY A 122 -2.63 -13.40 24.18
C GLY A 122 -1.72 -13.03 22.99
N GLU A 123 -1.55 -13.91 21.98
CA GLU A 123 -0.69 -13.62 20.82
C GLU A 123 -1.23 -12.45 19.98
N ARG A 124 -2.55 -12.35 19.82
CA ARG A 124 -3.21 -11.25 19.07
C ARG A 124 -2.90 -9.90 19.72
N GLU A 125 -3.04 -9.84 21.05
CA GLU A 125 -2.76 -8.64 21.84
C GLU A 125 -1.27 -8.28 21.81
N ARG A 126 -0.37 -9.30 21.82
CA ARG A 126 1.07 -9.08 21.71
C ARG A 126 1.47 -8.48 20.36
N ILE A 127 0.90 -8.95 19.25
CA ILE A 127 1.16 -8.39 17.93
C ILE A 127 0.74 -6.92 17.89
N ILE A 128 -0.43 -6.59 18.42
CA ILE A 128 -0.90 -5.21 18.53
C ILE A 128 0.05 -4.37 19.40
N ASP A 129 0.41 -4.83 20.60
CA ASP A 129 1.32 -4.12 21.49
C ASP A 129 2.71 -3.87 20.85
N TYR A 130 3.30 -4.88 20.21
CA TYR A 130 4.57 -4.70 19.52
C TYR A 130 4.45 -3.73 18.34
N THR A 131 3.34 -3.76 17.60
CA THR A 131 3.10 -2.80 16.52
C THR A 131 3.02 -1.38 17.08
N HIS A 132 2.25 -1.15 18.15
CA HIS A 132 2.18 0.15 18.82
C HIS A 132 3.55 0.66 19.29
N ARG A 133 4.36 -0.22 19.89
CA ARG A 133 5.73 0.12 20.33
C ARG A 133 6.67 0.44 19.18
N THR A 134 6.42 -0.13 18.00
CA THR A 134 7.27 0.06 16.83
C THR A 134 6.92 1.31 16.06
N ILE A 135 5.62 1.50 15.75
CA ILE A 135 5.20 2.56 14.83
C ILE A 135 4.45 3.71 15.52
N GLY A 136 4.18 3.63 16.83
CA GLY A 136 3.35 4.63 17.52
C GLY A 136 3.86 6.07 17.41
N GLU A 137 5.18 6.30 17.48
CA GLU A 137 5.75 7.64 17.28
C GLU A 137 5.69 8.08 15.81
N ALA A 138 5.86 7.13 14.86
CA ALA A 138 5.69 7.41 13.44
C ALA A 138 4.24 7.81 13.11
N VAL A 139 3.26 7.18 13.76
CA VAL A 139 1.83 7.53 13.61
C VAL A 139 1.55 8.95 14.09
N LYS A 140 2.06 9.34 15.25
CA LYS A 140 1.90 10.71 15.76
C LYS A 140 2.51 11.73 14.80
N ARG A 141 3.73 11.45 14.33
CA ARG A 141 4.39 12.31 13.36
C ARG A 141 3.62 12.39 12.05
N ALA A 142 3.06 11.26 11.57
CA ALA A 142 2.23 11.24 10.37
C ALA A 142 0.98 12.14 10.54
N GLU A 143 0.34 12.13 11.72
CA GLU A 143 -0.73 13.08 12.05
C GLU A 143 -0.27 14.54 11.95
N ASP A 144 0.89 14.85 12.56
CA ASP A 144 1.43 16.22 12.60
C ASP A 144 1.73 16.78 11.19
N ILE A 145 2.19 15.94 10.26
CA ILE A 145 2.50 16.35 8.87
C ILE A 145 1.35 16.12 7.88
N GLY A 146 0.19 15.65 8.35
CA GLY A 146 -0.99 15.40 7.50
C GLY A 146 -0.83 14.22 6.55
N LEU A 147 -0.02 13.21 6.91
CA LEU A 147 0.21 11.98 6.14
C LEU A 147 -0.61 10.83 6.70
N THR A 148 -1.09 9.95 5.84
CA THR A 148 -1.76 8.71 6.23
C THR A 148 -0.86 7.51 5.96
N MET A 149 -0.55 6.73 6.99
CA MET A 149 0.10 5.43 6.88
C MET A 149 -0.97 4.39 6.55
N VAL A 150 -0.82 3.67 5.45
CA VAL A 150 -1.79 2.66 5.01
C VAL A 150 -1.20 1.26 5.16
N VAL A 151 -1.84 0.43 5.99
CA VAL A 151 -1.37 -0.93 6.30
C VAL A 151 -1.88 -1.89 5.23
N GLU A 152 -0.96 -2.42 4.44
CA GLU A 152 -1.22 -3.31 3.32
C GLU A 152 -1.24 -4.78 3.73
N ASN A 153 -2.14 -5.59 3.16
CA ASN A 153 -2.10 -7.05 3.29
C ASN A 153 -0.96 -7.64 2.47
N ILE A 154 -0.20 -8.52 3.09
CA ILE A 154 0.86 -9.30 2.42
C ILE A 154 0.46 -10.78 2.39
N GLU A 155 0.38 -11.42 3.55
CA GLU A 155 -0.04 -12.81 3.70
C GLU A 155 -1.31 -12.93 4.56
N ASP A 156 -2.06 -11.86 4.72
CA ASP A 156 -3.24 -11.80 5.57
C ASP A 156 -4.33 -12.75 5.06
N ILE A 157 -4.67 -13.78 5.82
CA ILE A 157 -5.76 -14.71 5.50
C ILE A 157 -7.12 -14.10 5.89
N ASP A 158 -7.16 -13.39 7.02
CA ASP A 158 -8.37 -12.75 7.53
C ASP A 158 -8.20 -11.22 7.57
N PRO A 159 -8.91 -10.46 6.73
CA PRO A 159 -8.80 -9.00 6.72
C PRO A 159 -9.25 -8.33 8.03
N HIS A 160 -10.07 -9.00 8.85
CA HIS A 160 -10.59 -8.40 10.08
C HIS A 160 -9.53 -8.22 11.16
N ILE A 161 -8.51 -9.10 11.22
CA ILE A 161 -7.41 -8.94 12.21
C ILE A 161 -6.59 -7.68 11.92
N ARG A 162 -6.36 -7.35 10.64
CA ARG A 162 -5.68 -6.12 10.24
C ARG A 162 -6.53 -4.89 10.50
N ASN A 163 -7.84 -4.95 10.27
CA ASN A 163 -8.77 -3.88 10.63
C ASN A 163 -8.71 -3.61 12.14
N THR A 164 -8.71 -4.67 12.97
CA THR A 164 -8.57 -4.55 14.44
C THR A 164 -7.26 -3.89 14.83
N LEU A 165 -6.15 -4.25 14.17
CA LEU A 165 -4.84 -3.61 14.39
C LEU A 165 -4.89 -2.11 14.07
N VAL A 166 -5.43 -1.74 12.92
CA VAL A 166 -5.55 -0.33 12.50
C VAL A 166 -6.45 0.44 13.47
N ASP A 167 -7.62 -0.08 13.81
CA ASP A 167 -8.57 0.55 14.73
C ASP A 167 -7.97 0.76 16.13
N SER A 168 -7.04 -0.10 16.55
CA SER A 168 -6.41 0.01 17.88
C SER A 168 -5.57 1.27 18.07
N PHE A 169 -5.13 1.93 16.99
CA PHE A 169 -4.40 3.20 17.07
C PHE A 169 -5.32 4.38 17.38
N ALA A 170 -6.61 4.28 17.11
CA ALA A 170 -7.59 5.36 17.29
C ALA A 170 -7.12 6.68 16.63
N SER A 171 -6.39 6.61 15.52
CA SER A 171 -5.80 7.73 14.80
C SER A 171 -6.24 7.73 13.33
N PRO A 172 -6.60 8.88 12.74
CA PRO A 172 -6.88 8.98 11.31
C PRO A 172 -5.64 8.83 10.43
N ALA A 173 -4.44 8.92 11.03
CA ALA A 173 -3.17 8.76 10.31
C ALA A 173 -2.77 7.30 10.06
N VAL A 174 -3.56 6.31 10.53
CA VAL A 174 -3.36 4.89 10.23
C VAL A 174 -4.64 4.31 9.68
N THR A 175 -4.59 3.77 8.47
CA THR A 175 -5.73 3.16 7.79
C THR A 175 -5.33 1.91 7.01
N VAL A 176 -6.24 1.40 6.18
CA VAL A 176 -6.07 0.13 5.46
C VAL A 176 -5.68 0.37 4.01
N SER A 177 -4.71 -0.39 3.53
CA SER A 177 -4.45 -0.65 2.12
C SER A 177 -4.78 -2.09 1.76
N ILE A 178 -5.08 -2.35 0.50
CA ILE A 178 -5.24 -3.69 -0.06
C ILE A 178 -4.38 -3.81 -1.31
N ASP A 179 -3.58 -4.88 -1.37
CA ASP A 179 -3.03 -5.38 -2.64
C ASP A 179 -3.93 -6.50 -3.16
N THR A 180 -4.36 -6.36 -4.41
CA THR A 180 -5.31 -7.30 -5.05
C THR A 180 -4.67 -8.65 -5.35
N GLY A 181 -3.40 -8.69 -5.72
CA GLY A 181 -2.66 -9.93 -5.97
C GLY A 181 -2.36 -10.71 -4.69
N HIS A 182 -1.96 -10.00 -3.62
CA HIS A 182 -1.77 -10.59 -2.30
C HIS A 182 -3.08 -11.19 -1.75
N ALA A 183 -4.20 -10.46 -1.85
CA ALA A 183 -5.51 -10.99 -1.47
C ALA A 183 -5.92 -12.19 -2.34
N HIS A 184 -5.60 -12.16 -3.64
CA HIS A 184 -5.89 -13.28 -4.55
C HIS A 184 -5.01 -14.50 -4.25
N TYR A 185 -3.74 -14.30 -3.91
CA TYR A 185 -2.86 -15.36 -3.39
C TYR A 185 -3.41 -15.98 -2.11
N ALA A 186 -3.81 -15.16 -1.14
CA ALA A 186 -4.41 -15.64 0.10
C ALA A 186 -5.67 -16.48 -0.17
N HIS A 187 -6.51 -16.06 -1.11
CA HIS A 187 -7.70 -16.80 -1.53
C HIS A 187 -7.35 -18.13 -2.20
N GLY A 188 -6.44 -18.14 -3.14
CA GLY A 188 -6.10 -19.32 -3.94
C GLY A 188 -5.24 -20.36 -3.23
N SER A 189 -4.37 -19.92 -2.32
CA SER A 189 -3.32 -20.77 -1.73
C SER A 189 -3.44 -21.01 -0.24
N THR A 190 -4.14 -20.15 0.52
CA THR A 190 -4.13 -20.22 1.99
C THR A 190 -5.53 -20.27 2.62
N GLY A 191 -6.59 -20.31 1.81
CA GLY A 191 -7.96 -20.40 2.29
C GLY A 191 -8.59 -19.06 2.73
N GLY A 192 -7.97 -17.94 2.37
CA GLY A 192 -8.52 -16.61 2.58
C GLY A 192 -9.79 -16.36 1.73
N PRO A 193 -10.56 -15.31 2.03
CA PRO A 193 -11.72 -14.93 1.23
C PRO A 193 -11.27 -14.30 -0.11
N PRO A 194 -12.19 -14.14 -1.10
CA PRO A 194 -11.89 -13.50 -2.38
C PRO A 194 -11.58 -12.00 -2.21
N VAL A 195 -10.93 -11.41 -3.22
CA VAL A 195 -10.42 -10.02 -3.19
C VAL A 195 -11.49 -8.99 -2.84
N ASP A 196 -12.68 -9.09 -3.41
CA ASP A 196 -13.81 -8.19 -3.13
C ASP A 196 -14.28 -8.26 -1.67
N TYR A 197 -14.11 -9.41 -0.99
CA TYR A 197 -14.38 -9.51 0.43
C TYR A 197 -13.38 -8.68 1.27
N PHE A 198 -12.09 -8.63 0.89
CA PHE A 198 -11.13 -7.74 1.54
C PHE A 198 -11.58 -6.28 1.46
N VAL A 199 -12.09 -5.85 0.30
CA VAL A 199 -12.65 -4.50 0.13
C VAL A 199 -13.87 -4.28 1.03
N HIS A 200 -14.80 -5.23 1.07
CA HIS A 200 -15.99 -5.15 1.94
C HIS A 200 -15.62 -5.11 3.42
N ALA A 201 -14.68 -5.95 3.86
CA ALA A 201 -14.23 -6.01 5.24
C ALA A 201 -13.54 -4.72 5.70
N ALA A 202 -12.72 -4.11 4.83
CA ALA A 202 -12.09 -2.83 5.11
C ALA A 202 -13.12 -1.70 5.22
N GLY A 203 -14.15 -1.69 4.35
CA GLY A 203 -15.12 -0.61 4.31
C GLY A 203 -14.43 0.74 4.08
N ASN A 204 -14.93 1.80 4.71
CA ASN A 204 -14.37 3.16 4.56
C ASN A 204 -13.01 3.38 5.25
N ARG A 205 -12.43 2.37 5.94
CA ARG A 205 -11.02 2.37 6.33
C ARG A 205 -10.09 2.25 5.13
N LEU A 206 -10.58 1.74 3.99
CA LEU A 206 -9.79 1.59 2.78
C LEU A 206 -9.47 2.94 2.18
N GLN A 207 -8.19 3.31 2.16
CA GLN A 207 -7.69 4.58 1.62
C GLN A 207 -6.73 4.39 0.44
N HIS A 208 -6.32 3.15 0.20
CA HIS A 208 -5.33 2.81 -0.82
C HIS A 208 -5.54 1.39 -1.33
N VAL A 209 -5.29 1.16 -2.62
CA VAL A 209 -5.35 -0.16 -3.26
C VAL A 209 -4.23 -0.28 -4.26
N HIS A 210 -3.36 -1.28 -4.09
CA HIS A 210 -2.49 -1.76 -5.15
C HIS A 210 -3.28 -2.65 -6.10
N LEU A 211 -3.26 -2.30 -7.37
CA LEU A 211 -3.87 -3.06 -8.45
C LEU A 211 -2.78 -3.81 -9.22
N GLN A 212 -2.71 -5.10 -9.02
CA GLN A 212 -1.91 -6.05 -9.79
C GLN A 212 -2.76 -7.29 -10.10
N ASP A 213 -2.44 -8.02 -11.16
CA ASP A 213 -3.09 -9.30 -11.45
C ASP A 213 -2.20 -10.49 -11.07
N ALA A 214 -2.84 -11.61 -10.80
CA ALA A 214 -2.20 -12.85 -10.36
C ALA A 214 -3.05 -14.07 -10.70
N ASP A 215 -2.47 -15.26 -10.51
CA ASP A 215 -3.12 -16.55 -10.73
C ASP A 215 -3.68 -17.18 -9.44
N GLY A 216 -3.55 -16.51 -8.29
CA GLY A 216 -3.94 -17.04 -6.98
C GLY A 216 -2.94 -18.03 -6.38
N TYR A 217 -1.81 -18.30 -7.07
CA TYR A 217 -0.79 -19.22 -6.60
C TYR A 217 0.42 -18.52 -5.96
N ALA A 218 0.79 -17.34 -6.48
CA ALA A 218 1.94 -16.57 -6.00
C ALA A 218 1.70 -15.07 -6.17
N ASP A 219 2.52 -14.27 -5.52
CA ASP A 219 2.64 -12.84 -5.74
C ASP A 219 3.31 -12.59 -7.11
N ARG A 220 2.51 -12.19 -8.10
CA ARG A 220 2.93 -12.13 -9.50
C ARG A 220 3.28 -10.73 -9.99
N HIS A 221 2.58 -9.73 -9.52
CA HIS A 221 2.64 -8.37 -10.07
C HIS A 221 2.48 -8.34 -11.59
N TRP A 222 1.56 -9.15 -12.13
CA TRP A 222 1.23 -9.17 -13.56
C TRP A 222 0.42 -7.96 -13.95
N SER A 223 0.46 -7.61 -15.24
CA SER A 223 -0.39 -6.57 -15.80
C SER A 223 -1.87 -6.94 -15.67
N LEU A 224 -2.69 -5.92 -15.52
CA LEU A 224 -4.13 -6.12 -15.33
C LEU A 224 -4.73 -6.83 -16.56
N GLY A 225 -5.43 -7.93 -16.32
CA GLY A 225 -5.99 -8.80 -17.36
C GLY A 225 -5.11 -9.99 -17.75
N GLU A 226 -3.89 -10.12 -17.22
CA GLU A 226 -3.02 -11.29 -17.45
C GLU A 226 -3.30 -12.44 -16.46
N GLY A 227 -4.00 -12.17 -15.35
CA GLY A 227 -4.33 -13.14 -14.30
C GLY A 227 -5.79 -13.55 -14.27
N THR A 228 -6.27 -13.90 -13.07
CA THR A 228 -7.61 -14.46 -12.86
C THR A 228 -8.45 -13.67 -11.86
N ILE A 229 -8.01 -12.47 -11.47
CA ILE A 229 -8.77 -11.60 -10.55
C ILE A 229 -10.08 -11.16 -11.20
N ARG A 230 -11.17 -11.23 -10.44
CA ARG A 230 -12.51 -10.83 -10.89
C ARG A 230 -12.73 -9.34 -10.75
N TRP A 231 -12.18 -8.54 -11.67
CA TRP A 231 -12.17 -7.08 -11.60
C TRP A 231 -13.55 -6.46 -11.42
N HIS A 232 -14.59 -6.97 -12.08
CA HIS A 232 -15.97 -6.48 -11.90
C HIS A 232 -16.44 -6.60 -10.43
N SER A 233 -16.11 -7.69 -9.75
CA SER A 233 -16.49 -7.88 -8.32
C SER A 233 -15.70 -6.89 -7.44
N VAL A 234 -14.41 -6.72 -7.70
CA VAL A 234 -13.56 -5.78 -6.95
C VAL A 234 -14.07 -4.34 -7.10
N PHE A 235 -14.31 -3.89 -8.34
CA PHE A 235 -14.80 -2.53 -8.59
C PHE A 235 -16.24 -2.31 -8.13
N ALA A 236 -17.09 -3.34 -8.17
CA ALA A 236 -18.44 -3.28 -7.57
C ALA A 236 -18.37 -3.08 -6.04
N ALA A 237 -17.38 -3.68 -5.37
CA ALA A 237 -17.14 -3.47 -3.94
C ALA A 237 -16.60 -2.06 -3.67
N LEU A 238 -15.61 -1.60 -4.45
CA LEU A 238 -15.03 -0.26 -4.35
C LEU A 238 -16.08 0.84 -4.57
N ALA A 239 -17.01 0.66 -5.51
CA ALA A 239 -18.07 1.64 -5.80
C ALA A 239 -19.04 1.90 -4.62
N ARG A 240 -19.03 1.06 -3.59
CA ARG A 240 -19.84 1.24 -2.36
C ARG A 240 -19.14 2.11 -1.31
N LEU A 241 -17.85 2.38 -1.49
CA LEU A 241 -17.06 3.15 -0.53
C LEU A 241 -17.24 4.65 -0.75
N THR A 242 -17.18 5.39 0.34
CA THR A 242 -17.15 6.86 0.34
C THR A 242 -15.78 7.43 0.66
N SER A 243 -14.83 6.56 0.99
CA SER A 243 -13.45 6.95 1.37
C SER A 243 -12.60 7.44 0.20
N ASN A 244 -13.00 7.19 -1.05
CA ASN A 244 -12.26 7.55 -2.26
C ASN A 244 -10.79 7.08 -2.23
N PRO A 245 -10.54 5.76 -2.12
CA PRO A 245 -9.18 5.23 -2.02
C PRO A 245 -8.36 5.56 -3.27
N ARG A 246 -7.05 5.68 -3.10
CA ARG A 246 -6.10 5.72 -4.22
C ARG A 246 -6.07 4.36 -4.88
N LEU A 247 -6.23 4.30 -6.19
CA LEU A 247 -6.18 3.08 -6.99
C LEU A 247 -4.89 3.07 -7.79
N ILE A 248 -3.87 2.39 -7.29
CA ILE A 248 -2.49 2.46 -7.75
C ILE A 248 -2.12 1.18 -8.50
N ILE A 249 -1.85 1.28 -9.80
CA ILE A 249 -1.34 0.15 -10.59
C ILE A 249 0.08 -0.16 -10.11
N GLU A 250 0.28 -1.37 -9.57
CA GLU A 250 1.56 -1.86 -9.10
C GLU A 250 1.93 -3.17 -9.79
N ILE A 251 2.53 -3.08 -10.95
CA ILE A 251 2.90 -4.23 -11.79
C ILE A 251 4.41 -4.29 -12.00
N LYS A 252 4.95 -5.48 -12.28
CA LYS A 252 6.39 -5.69 -12.43
C LYS A 252 6.94 -5.01 -13.69
N ASP A 253 6.25 -5.16 -14.82
CA ASP A 253 6.62 -4.51 -16.08
C ASP A 253 5.97 -3.12 -16.17
N LYS A 254 6.66 -2.11 -15.66
CA LYS A 254 6.14 -0.73 -15.60
C LYS A 254 5.86 -0.14 -16.99
N SER A 255 6.46 -0.67 -18.08
CA SER A 255 6.13 -0.22 -19.45
C SER A 255 4.67 -0.49 -19.82
N LYS A 256 4.02 -1.44 -19.15
CA LYS A 256 2.62 -1.82 -19.35
C LYS A 256 1.61 -1.03 -18.48
N ILE A 257 2.03 -0.04 -17.71
CA ILE A 257 1.11 0.78 -16.88
C ILE A 257 -0.03 1.37 -17.70
N PRO A 258 0.22 2.08 -18.84
CA PRO A 258 -0.88 2.64 -19.63
C PRO A 258 -1.80 1.56 -20.22
N ALA A 259 -1.25 0.41 -20.62
CA ALA A 259 -2.04 -0.71 -21.16
C ALA A 259 -2.93 -1.35 -20.09
N SER A 260 -2.41 -1.50 -18.86
CA SER A 260 -3.18 -1.99 -17.71
C SER A 260 -4.35 -1.06 -17.37
N ALA A 261 -4.13 0.26 -17.39
CA ALA A 261 -5.20 1.24 -17.21
C ALA A 261 -6.24 1.14 -18.33
N ALA A 262 -5.80 1.04 -19.60
CA ALA A 262 -6.67 0.89 -20.75
C ALA A 262 -7.52 -0.40 -20.69
N TYR A 263 -6.96 -1.49 -20.13
CA TYR A 263 -7.71 -2.72 -19.93
C TYR A 263 -8.91 -2.51 -19.00
N LEU A 264 -8.75 -1.91 -17.82
CA LEU A 264 -9.87 -1.64 -16.92
C LEU A 264 -10.85 -0.60 -17.51
N ALA A 265 -10.35 0.36 -18.27
CA ALA A 265 -11.20 1.30 -19.00
C ALA A 265 -12.06 0.59 -20.07
N SER A 266 -11.52 -0.41 -20.77
CA SER A 266 -12.26 -1.21 -21.76
C SER A 266 -13.39 -2.04 -21.14
N LEU A 267 -13.27 -2.37 -19.84
CA LEU A 267 -14.31 -3.02 -19.04
C LEU A 267 -15.34 -2.03 -18.45
N GLY A 268 -15.15 -0.72 -18.64
CA GLY A 268 -15.99 0.32 -18.06
C GLY A 268 -15.83 0.45 -16.53
N LEU A 269 -14.69 0.07 -15.98
CA LEU A 269 -14.44 0.03 -14.52
C LEU A 269 -13.66 1.25 -14.02
N ALA A 270 -12.79 1.85 -14.85
CA ALA A 270 -11.94 2.98 -14.50
C ALA A 270 -11.61 3.85 -15.73
N GLU A 271 -10.86 4.97 -15.50
CA GLU A 271 -10.36 5.87 -16.54
C GLU A 271 -8.82 5.99 -16.52
#